data_b671870df291cafd1eba4c348cd6e28c
#
_entry.id   b671870df291cafd1eba4c348cd6e28c
#
_cell.length_a   1.000
_cell.length_b   1.000
_cell.length_c   1.000
_cell.angle_alpha   90.00
_cell.angle_beta   90.00
_cell.angle_gamma   90.00
#
_symmetry.space_group_name_H-M   'P 1'
#
loop_
_entity.id
_entity.type
_entity.pdbx_description
1 polymer ?
#
loop_
_entity_poly.entity_id
_entity_poly.type
_entity_poly.pdbx_seq_one_letter_code
_entity_poly.pdbx_strand_id
1 'polypeptide(L)'
;SHGLGDVYKRQAFGWLRTEIGVHRLVRKSPFDSNNGRHTSFAAVFVSPEIDDNIEIDINPADLRIDTYRSSGAGGQHVNTTDSAVRITHQPTGIVVACQNERSQHANKDTAMKMLRAKLYEREMMQRMEKQQALEDTKSDIGWGSQIRSYVLDDSRIKDLRTGVETSNTQAVLDGDLDKFIEASLKAGL
;
A
#
# COMPACT_ATOMS: atom_id res chain seq x y z
N SER A 1 -11.30 19.01 5.56
CA SER A 1 -10.78 19.08 4.16
C SER A 1 -9.97 17.83 3.75
N HIS A 2 -10.11 16.70 4.46
CA HIS A 2 -9.33 15.47 4.18
C HIS A 2 -9.94 14.57 3.08
N GLY A 3 -11.17 14.81 2.65
CA GLY A 3 -11.87 13.89 1.75
C GLY A 3 -11.56 14.03 0.26
N LEU A 4 -11.30 15.23 -0.23
CA LEU A 4 -11.13 15.49 -1.67
C LEU A 4 -9.77 15.02 -2.19
N GLY A 5 -8.69 15.22 -1.42
CA GLY A 5 -7.33 14.79 -1.81
C GLY A 5 -7.21 13.27 -1.98
N ASP A 6 -7.84 12.49 -1.10
CA ASP A 6 -7.79 11.03 -1.15
C ASP A 6 -8.59 10.44 -2.32
N VAL A 7 -9.69 11.10 -2.70
CA VAL A 7 -10.49 10.69 -3.87
C VAL A 7 -9.68 10.90 -5.15
N TYR A 8 -9.02 12.03 -5.31
CA TYR A 8 -8.16 12.28 -6.48
C TYR A 8 -6.96 11.34 -6.56
N LYS A 9 -6.32 11.03 -5.44
CA LYS A 9 -5.19 10.08 -5.39
C LYS A 9 -5.61 8.67 -5.81
N ARG A 10 -6.76 8.19 -5.34
CA ARG A 10 -7.30 6.88 -5.72
C ARG A 10 -7.72 6.82 -7.19
N GLN A 11 -8.30 7.88 -7.71
CA GLN A 11 -8.67 7.98 -9.12
C GLN A 11 -7.43 8.00 -10.02
N ALA A 12 -6.38 8.75 -9.66
CA ALA A 12 -5.14 8.80 -10.39
C ALA A 12 -4.45 7.43 -10.46
N PHE A 13 -4.39 6.68 -9.35
CA PHE A 13 -3.86 5.32 -9.35
C PHE A 13 -4.69 4.38 -10.23
N GLY A 14 -6.01 4.40 -10.11
CA GLY A 14 -6.92 3.58 -10.91
C GLY A 14 -6.78 3.83 -12.40
N TRP A 15 -6.54 5.09 -12.79
CA TRP A 15 -6.30 5.50 -14.16
C TRP A 15 -4.94 5.05 -14.67
N LEU A 16 -3.87 5.32 -13.93
CA LEU A 16 -2.49 5.07 -14.35
C LEU A 16 -2.00 3.63 -14.15
N ARG A 17 -2.72 2.79 -13.39
CA ARG A 17 -2.30 1.41 -13.13
C ARG A 17 -2.09 0.59 -14.40
N THR A 18 -2.79 0.91 -15.47
CA THR A 18 -2.67 0.24 -16.77
C THR A 18 -1.40 0.59 -17.52
N GLU A 19 -0.66 1.60 -17.07
CA GLU A 19 0.64 2.00 -17.63
C GLU A 19 1.82 1.22 -17.04
N ILE A 20 1.56 0.37 -16.02
CA ILE A 20 2.59 -0.48 -15.40
C ILE A 20 3.09 -1.49 -16.42
N GLY A 21 4.40 -1.50 -16.64
CA GLY A 21 5.05 -2.43 -17.57
C GLY A 21 6.23 -1.83 -18.28
N VAL A 22 6.73 -2.51 -19.30
CA VAL A 22 7.88 -2.11 -20.08
C VAL A 22 7.42 -1.37 -21.34
N HIS A 23 7.92 -0.16 -21.54
CA HIS A 23 7.73 0.67 -22.71
C HIS A 23 9.00 0.61 -23.58
N ARG A 24 8.83 0.35 -24.86
CA ARG A 24 9.93 0.27 -25.84
C ARG A 24 9.95 1.52 -26.69
N LEU A 25 11.10 2.21 -26.72
CA LEU A 25 11.34 3.36 -27.60
C LEU A 25 12.32 3.00 -28.69
N VAL A 26 11.92 3.21 -29.93
CA VAL A 26 12.77 3.08 -31.11
C VAL A 26 12.84 4.43 -31.81
N ARG A 27 14.07 4.98 -31.96
CA ARG A 27 14.30 6.26 -32.63
C ARG A 27 15.71 6.34 -33.17
N LYS A 28 15.94 7.25 -34.11
CA LYS A 28 17.28 7.71 -34.43
C LYS A 28 17.85 8.46 -33.24
N SER A 29 19.01 8.01 -32.75
CA SER A 29 19.58 8.59 -31.54
C SER A 29 20.20 9.96 -31.84
N PRO A 30 19.81 11.02 -31.09
CA PRO A 30 20.45 12.33 -31.21
C PRO A 30 21.90 12.34 -30.70
N PHE A 31 22.30 11.28 -29.97
CA PHE A 31 23.65 11.12 -29.41
C PHE A 31 24.57 10.27 -30.26
N ASP A 32 24.06 9.69 -31.36
CA ASP A 32 24.86 8.90 -32.29
C ASP A 32 25.28 9.76 -33.50
N SER A 33 26.59 9.91 -33.72
CA SER A 33 27.14 10.67 -34.81
C SER A 33 26.76 10.12 -36.19
N ASN A 34 26.45 8.83 -36.28
CA ASN A 34 26.04 8.14 -37.51
C ASN A 34 24.52 8.13 -37.70
N ASN A 35 23.76 8.78 -36.86
CA ASN A 35 22.30 8.81 -36.91
C ASN A 35 21.64 7.41 -36.88
N GLY A 36 22.29 6.46 -36.23
CA GLY A 36 21.82 5.07 -36.11
C GLY A 36 20.50 4.97 -35.35
N ARG A 37 19.71 3.97 -35.74
CA ARG A 37 18.45 3.64 -35.05
C ARG A 37 18.75 2.83 -33.80
N HIS A 38 18.31 3.33 -32.63
CA HIS A 38 18.52 2.70 -31.34
C HIS A 38 17.20 2.34 -30.69
N THR A 39 17.23 1.25 -29.89
CA THR A 39 16.11 0.81 -29.07
C THR A 39 16.44 1.01 -27.60
N SER A 40 15.55 1.66 -26.87
CA SER A 40 15.63 1.85 -25.43
C SER A 40 14.37 1.32 -24.75
N PHE A 41 14.49 0.92 -23.50
CA PHE A 41 13.39 0.43 -22.71
C PHE A 41 13.25 1.25 -21.42
N ALA A 42 12.02 1.50 -21.01
CA ALA A 42 11.70 2.10 -19.74
C ALA A 42 10.65 1.24 -19.04
N ALA A 43 10.90 0.90 -17.78
CA ALA A 43 9.92 0.25 -16.93
C ALA A 43 9.15 1.31 -16.14
N VAL A 44 7.83 1.27 -16.24
CA VAL A 44 6.93 2.14 -15.46
C VAL A 44 6.30 1.33 -14.35
N PHE A 45 6.37 1.86 -13.16
CA PHE A 45 5.68 1.32 -12.00
C PHE A 45 4.84 2.42 -11.34
N VAL A 46 3.59 2.11 -11.07
CA VAL A 46 2.65 3.01 -10.39
C VAL A 46 2.18 2.33 -9.12
N SER A 47 2.35 2.98 -7.99
CA SER A 47 1.86 2.50 -6.69
C SER A 47 0.95 3.54 -6.05
N PRO A 48 -0.06 3.09 -5.28
CA PRO A 48 -0.82 4.03 -4.47
C PRO A 48 0.08 4.67 -3.42
N GLU A 49 -0.10 5.95 -3.17
CA GLU A 49 0.56 6.61 -2.06
C GLU A 49 -0.02 6.07 -0.75
N ILE A 50 0.84 5.52 0.10
CA ILE A 50 0.46 5.02 1.42
C ILE A 50 0.70 6.15 2.41
N ASP A 51 -0.35 6.54 3.15
CA ASP A 51 -0.23 7.48 4.26
C ASP A 51 0.50 6.79 5.43
N ASP A 52 1.62 7.37 5.89
CA ASP A 52 2.42 6.85 7.02
C ASP A 52 1.76 7.11 8.38
N ASN A 53 0.73 7.94 8.44
CA ASN A 53 0.00 8.21 9.67
C ASN A 53 -0.91 7.05 10.03
N ILE A 54 -0.58 6.39 11.15
CA ILE A 54 -1.41 5.34 11.74
C ILE A 54 -2.15 5.96 12.92
N GLU A 55 -3.44 6.15 12.77
CA GLU A 55 -4.32 6.49 13.88
C GLU A 55 -5.01 5.21 14.37
N ILE A 56 -4.83 4.90 15.66
CA ILE A 56 -5.52 3.79 16.31
C ILE A 56 -6.73 4.34 17.05
N ASP A 57 -7.91 4.06 16.51
CA ASP A 57 -9.20 4.31 17.16
C ASP A 57 -9.71 3.03 17.80
N ILE A 58 -9.90 3.05 19.11
CA ILE A 58 -10.39 1.90 19.89
C ILE A 58 -11.82 2.22 20.30
N ASN A 59 -12.78 1.48 19.73
CA ASN A 59 -14.17 1.55 20.15
C ASN A 59 -14.34 0.76 21.46
N PRO A 60 -14.81 1.38 22.56
CA PRO A 60 -15.06 0.68 23.82
C PRO A 60 -16.02 -0.50 23.70
N ALA A 61 -16.95 -0.48 22.74
CA ALA A 61 -17.90 -1.57 22.48
C ALA A 61 -17.22 -2.86 22.00
N ASP A 62 -16.03 -2.73 21.40
CA ASP A 62 -15.24 -3.86 20.89
C ASP A 62 -14.35 -4.49 21.96
N LEU A 63 -14.39 -3.95 23.18
CA LEU A 63 -13.54 -4.39 24.29
C LEU A 63 -14.31 -5.24 25.27
N ARG A 64 -13.79 -6.42 25.57
CA ARG A 64 -14.17 -7.20 26.73
C ARG A 64 -13.13 -6.98 27.84
N ILE A 65 -13.56 -6.49 28.97
CA ILE A 65 -12.71 -6.20 30.13
C ILE A 65 -13.08 -7.17 31.26
N ASP A 66 -12.13 -8.01 31.61
CA ASP A 66 -12.27 -8.96 32.71
C ASP A 66 -11.30 -8.58 33.83
N THR A 67 -11.79 -8.63 35.09
CA THR A 67 -10.97 -8.46 36.30
C THR A 67 -10.74 -9.80 36.96
N TYR A 68 -9.55 -10.01 37.49
CA TYR A 68 -9.18 -11.26 38.15
C TYR A 68 -8.14 -11.02 39.24
N ARG A 69 -7.94 -12.04 40.09
CA ARG A 69 -6.91 -12.01 41.15
C ARG A 69 -5.55 -12.25 40.50
N SER A 70 -4.59 -11.41 40.87
CA SER A 70 -3.21 -11.66 40.48
C SER A 70 -2.69 -12.90 41.19
N SER A 71 -2.21 -13.89 40.44
CA SER A 71 -1.53 -15.08 40.98
C SER A 71 -0.02 -14.84 40.92
N GLY A 72 0.59 -14.51 42.04
CA GLY A 72 2.04 -14.42 42.20
C GLY A 72 2.52 -15.38 43.30
N ALA A 73 3.62 -16.07 43.07
CA ALA A 73 4.31 -16.86 44.08
C ALA A 73 5.00 -15.92 45.07
N GLY A 74 4.28 -15.45 46.08
CA GLY A 74 4.85 -14.56 47.11
C GLY A 74 4.04 -14.61 48.41
N GLY A 75 4.69 -15.04 49.47
CA GLY A 75 4.10 -15.34 50.73
C GLY A 75 3.35 -14.21 51.45
N GLN A 76 2.40 -14.62 52.25
CA GLN A 76 1.74 -14.02 53.41
C GLN A 76 0.93 -12.71 53.31
N HIS A 77 0.94 -11.94 52.24
CA HIS A 77 -0.01 -10.84 52.03
C HIS A 77 -0.43 -10.75 50.55
N VAL A 78 -1.04 -11.83 50.06
CA VAL A 78 -1.77 -11.76 48.79
C VAL A 78 -3.04 -10.96 49.06
N ASN A 79 -3.06 -9.70 48.58
CA ASN A 79 -4.22 -8.84 48.67
C ASN A 79 -5.41 -9.53 48.01
N THR A 80 -6.49 -9.65 48.78
CA THR A 80 -7.77 -10.27 48.42
C THR A 80 -8.56 -9.48 47.37
N THR A 81 -7.99 -8.44 46.75
CA THR A 81 -8.64 -7.58 45.77
C THR A 81 -8.31 -8.01 44.35
N ASP A 82 -9.34 -8.15 43.52
CA ASP A 82 -9.24 -8.44 42.10
C ASP A 82 -8.74 -7.19 41.35
N SER A 83 -7.43 -6.92 41.44
CA SER A 83 -6.82 -5.72 40.84
C SER A 83 -6.27 -5.96 39.44
N ALA A 84 -6.05 -7.21 39.03
CA ALA A 84 -5.57 -7.56 37.71
C ALA A 84 -6.66 -7.38 36.66
N VAL A 85 -6.28 -6.82 35.48
CA VAL A 85 -7.19 -6.51 34.40
C VAL A 85 -6.71 -7.21 33.10
N ARG A 86 -7.65 -7.86 32.43
CA ARG A 86 -7.47 -8.41 31.09
C ARG A 86 -8.41 -7.70 30.15
N ILE A 87 -7.87 -7.23 29.03
CA ILE A 87 -8.64 -6.60 27.95
C ILE A 87 -8.50 -7.45 26.70
N THR A 88 -9.64 -7.85 26.14
CA THR A 88 -9.72 -8.56 24.86
C THR A 88 -10.35 -7.64 23.84
N HIS A 89 -9.63 -7.34 22.75
CA HIS A 89 -10.18 -6.64 21.62
C HIS A 89 -10.81 -7.64 20.66
N GLN A 90 -12.15 -7.69 20.64
CA GLN A 90 -12.92 -8.73 19.94
C GLN A 90 -12.65 -8.80 18.43
N PRO A 91 -12.58 -7.67 17.67
CA PRO A 91 -12.38 -7.72 16.23
C PRO A 91 -11.03 -8.32 15.82
N THR A 92 -9.98 -8.13 16.62
CA THR A 92 -8.62 -8.60 16.29
C THR A 92 -8.20 -9.84 17.07
N GLY A 93 -8.93 -10.18 18.13
CA GLY A 93 -8.57 -11.26 19.06
C GLY A 93 -7.34 -10.94 19.94
N ILE A 94 -6.83 -9.72 19.93
CA ILE A 94 -5.68 -9.31 20.75
C ILE A 94 -6.10 -9.27 22.21
N VAL A 95 -5.30 -9.92 23.06
CA VAL A 95 -5.49 -9.96 24.51
C VAL A 95 -4.29 -9.31 25.18
N VAL A 96 -4.55 -8.42 26.14
CA VAL A 96 -3.56 -7.81 27.01
C VAL A 96 -3.98 -7.99 28.45
N ALA A 97 -3.02 -8.13 29.36
CA ALA A 97 -3.27 -8.24 30.80
C ALA A 97 -2.25 -7.42 31.59
N CYS A 98 -2.70 -6.76 32.63
CA CYS A 98 -1.86 -6.01 33.54
C CYS A 98 -2.24 -6.33 35.00
N GLN A 99 -1.23 -6.60 35.82
CA GLN A 99 -1.40 -6.93 37.24
C GLN A 99 -0.36 -6.23 38.13
N ASN A 100 0.43 -5.31 37.58
CA ASN A 100 1.60 -4.75 38.26
C ASN A 100 1.23 -3.73 39.35
N GLU A 101 0.06 -3.11 39.22
CA GLU A 101 -0.36 -2.03 40.09
C GLU A 101 -1.38 -2.57 41.14
N ARG A 102 -1.42 -1.92 42.29
CA ARG A 102 -2.40 -2.24 43.34
C ARG A 102 -3.82 -1.76 43.02
N SER A 103 -3.92 -0.78 42.13
CA SER A 103 -5.18 -0.19 41.69
C SER A 103 -5.67 -0.84 40.40
N GLN A 104 -6.90 -1.36 40.43
CA GLN A 104 -7.58 -1.87 39.24
C GLN A 104 -7.66 -0.83 38.12
N HIS A 105 -7.91 0.43 38.50
CA HIS A 105 -7.97 1.52 37.51
C HIS A 105 -6.61 1.77 36.83
N ALA A 106 -5.52 1.78 37.59
CA ALA A 106 -4.17 1.93 37.01
C ALA A 106 -3.80 0.74 36.13
N ASN A 107 -4.16 -0.49 36.49
CA ASN A 107 -3.97 -1.67 35.64
C ASN A 107 -4.79 -1.58 34.34
N LYS A 108 -6.02 -1.07 34.41
CA LYS A 108 -6.85 -0.84 33.22
C LYS A 108 -6.21 0.19 32.26
N ASP A 109 -5.74 1.30 32.79
CA ASP A 109 -5.10 2.34 31.99
C ASP A 109 -3.81 1.82 31.32
N THR A 110 -3.02 1.07 32.07
CA THR A 110 -1.81 0.43 31.53
C THR A 110 -2.14 -0.62 30.47
N ALA A 111 -3.16 -1.46 30.72
CA ALA A 111 -3.62 -2.45 29.74
C ALA A 111 -4.14 -1.77 28.47
N MET A 112 -4.84 -0.64 28.56
CA MET A 112 -5.28 0.14 27.39
C MET A 112 -4.10 0.67 26.56
N LYS A 113 -3.04 1.15 27.23
CA LYS A 113 -1.81 1.57 26.54
C LYS A 113 -1.14 0.40 25.82
N MET A 114 -1.07 -0.77 26.49
CA MET A 114 -0.52 -2.00 25.88
C MET A 114 -1.34 -2.46 24.67
N LEU A 115 -2.67 -2.40 24.77
CA LEU A 115 -3.56 -2.73 23.65
C LEU A 115 -3.34 -1.81 22.45
N ARG A 116 -3.25 -0.51 22.70
CA ARG A 116 -2.98 0.48 21.66
C ARG A 116 -1.65 0.24 20.96
N ALA A 117 -0.60 -0.07 21.72
CA ALA A 117 0.71 -0.40 21.16
C ALA A 117 0.66 -1.66 20.27
N LYS A 118 -0.03 -2.73 20.71
CA LYS A 118 -0.19 -3.96 19.93
C LYS A 118 -1.03 -3.76 18.67
N LEU A 119 -2.08 -2.96 18.73
CA LEU A 119 -2.88 -2.62 17.55
C LEU A 119 -2.07 -1.78 16.55
N TYR A 120 -1.26 -0.85 17.02
CA TYR A 120 -0.34 -0.07 16.20
C TYR A 120 0.67 -0.99 15.49
N GLU A 121 1.33 -1.87 16.22
CA GLU A 121 2.28 -2.84 15.68
C GLU A 121 1.65 -3.72 14.61
N ARG A 122 0.44 -4.24 14.87
CA ARG A 122 -0.32 -5.03 13.89
C ARG A 122 -0.61 -4.25 12.61
N GLU A 123 -1.06 -3.00 12.73
CA GLU A 123 -1.34 -2.15 11.57
C GLU A 123 -0.07 -1.85 10.76
N MET A 124 1.05 -1.61 11.44
CA MET A 124 2.37 -1.45 10.81
C MET A 124 2.76 -2.70 10.02
N MET A 125 2.63 -3.88 10.62
CA MET A 125 2.96 -5.14 9.94
C MET A 125 2.08 -5.34 8.69
N GLN A 126 0.78 -5.10 8.79
CA GLN A 126 -0.13 -5.22 7.65
C GLN A 126 0.22 -4.25 6.51
N ARG A 127 0.67 -3.04 6.85
CA ARG A 127 1.14 -2.06 5.84
C ARG A 127 2.44 -2.50 5.20
N MET A 128 3.38 -3.01 5.98
CA MET A 128 4.64 -3.55 5.47
C MET A 128 4.42 -4.74 4.54
N GLU A 129 3.52 -5.67 4.89
CA GLU A 129 3.16 -6.81 4.04
C GLU A 129 2.55 -6.36 2.70
N LYS A 130 1.65 -5.38 2.74
CA LYS A 130 1.07 -4.79 1.52
C LYS A 130 2.14 -4.11 0.66
N GLN A 131 3.05 -3.38 1.28
CA GLN A 131 4.14 -2.73 0.58
C GLN A 131 5.09 -3.75 -0.03
N GLN A 132 5.44 -4.81 0.70
CA GLN A 132 6.28 -5.89 0.19
C GLN A 132 5.64 -6.61 -0.99
N ALA A 133 4.35 -6.90 -0.93
CA ALA A 133 3.61 -7.49 -2.06
C ALA A 133 3.65 -6.59 -3.31
N LEU A 134 3.56 -5.26 -3.13
CA LEU A 134 3.72 -4.30 -4.22
C LEU A 134 5.16 -4.28 -4.77
N GLU A 135 6.16 -4.36 -3.90
CA GLU A 135 7.57 -4.43 -4.31
C GLU A 135 7.87 -5.73 -5.08
N ASP A 136 7.31 -6.86 -4.64
CA ASP A 136 7.48 -8.14 -5.31
C ASP A 136 6.87 -8.11 -6.73
N THR A 137 5.77 -7.40 -6.91
CA THR A 137 5.18 -7.16 -8.25
C THR A 137 6.12 -6.38 -9.17
N LYS A 138 6.98 -5.51 -8.64
CA LYS A 138 7.99 -4.79 -9.45
C LYS A 138 9.02 -5.74 -10.06
N SER A 139 9.43 -6.77 -9.34
CA SER A 139 10.43 -7.74 -9.82
C SER A 139 9.94 -8.58 -10.99
N ASP A 140 8.62 -8.74 -11.11
CA ASP A 140 7.96 -9.50 -12.18
C ASP A 140 7.80 -8.70 -13.49
N ILE A 141 8.13 -7.40 -13.51
CA ILE A 141 8.19 -6.60 -14.74
C ILE A 141 9.44 -6.99 -15.51
N GLY A 142 9.45 -8.21 -16.05
CA GLY A 142 10.53 -8.70 -16.89
C GLY A 142 10.57 -7.99 -18.23
N TRP A 143 11.76 -7.84 -18.79
CA TRP A 143 12.01 -7.23 -20.11
C TRP A 143 11.20 -7.84 -21.26
N GLY A 144 10.58 -9.01 -21.03
CA GLY A 144 9.73 -9.72 -22.01
C GLY A 144 8.29 -9.20 -22.11
N SER A 145 7.78 -8.48 -21.11
CA SER A 145 6.39 -8.00 -21.10
C SER A 145 6.29 -6.54 -21.52
N GLN A 146 6.59 -6.28 -22.80
CA GLN A 146 6.42 -4.95 -23.37
C GLN A 146 4.94 -4.63 -23.56
N ILE A 147 4.47 -3.52 -22.99
CA ILE A 147 3.08 -3.11 -23.10
C ILE A 147 2.85 -2.11 -24.24
N ARG A 148 3.82 -1.26 -24.54
CA ARG A 148 3.71 -0.25 -25.58
C ARG A 148 5.01 -0.04 -26.34
N SER A 149 4.91 0.10 -27.65
CA SER A 149 6.03 0.38 -28.56
C SER A 149 5.88 1.77 -29.16
N TYR A 150 6.93 2.56 -29.01
CA TYR A 150 7.06 3.91 -29.55
C TYR A 150 8.09 3.87 -30.66
N VAL A 151 7.67 3.95 -31.93
CA VAL A 151 8.56 3.98 -33.09
C VAL A 151 8.46 5.36 -33.70
N LEU A 152 9.36 6.27 -33.31
CA LEU A 152 9.26 7.68 -33.66
C LEU A 152 9.57 7.93 -35.12
N ASP A 153 10.49 7.15 -35.72
CA ASP A 153 10.86 7.29 -37.13
C ASP A 153 9.69 6.97 -38.08
N ASP A 154 8.84 6.02 -37.69
CA ASP A 154 7.66 5.61 -38.44
C ASP A 154 6.40 6.37 -37.99
N SER A 155 6.54 7.36 -37.10
CA SER A 155 5.43 8.10 -36.49
C SER A 155 4.32 7.18 -36.00
N ARG A 156 4.70 6.15 -35.23
CA ARG A 156 3.76 5.14 -34.75
C ARG A 156 3.99 4.80 -33.27
N ILE A 157 2.92 4.88 -32.50
CA ILE A 157 2.88 4.36 -31.13
C ILE A 157 1.74 3.36 -31.04
N LYS A 158 2.04 2.16 -30.59
CA LYS A 158 1.08 1.05 -30.48
C LYS A 158 1.12 0.40 -29.13
N ASP A 159 -0.05 0.25 -28.51
CA ASP A 159 -0.22 -0.61 -27.34
C ASP A 159 -0.32 -2.07 -27.81
N LEU A 160 0.59 -2.91 -27.32
CA LEU A 160 0.68 -4.31 -27.73
C LEU A 160 -0.41 -5.19 -27.11
N ARG A 161 -1.05 -4.72 -26.04
CA ARG A 161 -2.11 -5.46 -25.32
C ARG A 161 -3.48 -5.25 -25.95
N THR A 162 -3.78 -4.01 -26.33
CA THR A 162 -5.09 -3.61 -26.90
C THR A 162 -5.09 -3.47 -28.41
N GLY A 163 -3.92 -3.35 -29.01
CA GLY A 163 -3.77 -3.10 -30.45
C GLY A 163 -4.06 -1.66 -30.90
N VAL A 164 -4.39 -0.77 -29.95
CA VAL A 164 -4.63 0.65 -30.24
C VAL A 164 -3.34 1.33 -30.65
N GLU A 165 -3.40 2.10 -31.74
CA GLU A 165 -2.24 2.83 -32.26
C GLU A 165 -2.59 4.28 -32.61
N THR A 166 -1.57 5.13 -32.69
CA THR A 166 -1.65 6.52 -33.13
C THR A 166 -0.40 6.92 -33.88
N SER A 167 -0.57 7.82 -34.86
CA SER A 167 0.52 8.46 -35.58
C SER A 167 0.99 9.78 -34.96
N ASN A 168 0.19 10.34 -34.02
CA ASN A 168 0.54 11.57 -33.32
C ASN A 168 1.49 11.28 -32.15
N THR A 169 2.75 11.01 -32.47
CA THR A 169 3.76 10.62 -31.48
C THR A 169 4.07 11.74 -30.49
N GLN A 170 4.09 12.98 -30.96
CA GLN A 170 4.42 14.12 -30.11
C GLN A 170 3.36 14.35 -29.01
N ALA A 171 2.08 14.27 -29.35
CA ALA A 171 1.02 14.42 -28.37
C ALA A 171 1.12 13.37 -27.26
N VAL A 172 1.45 12.12 -27.59
CA VAL A 172 1.64 11.05 -26.61
C VAL A 172 2.85 11.31 -25.71
N LEU A 173 3.96 11.78 -26.28
CA LEU A 173 5.15 12.15 -25.50
C LEU A 173 4.88 13.35 -24.59
N ASP A 174 3.97 14.23 -24.98
CA ASP A 174 3.54 15.38 -24.17
C ASP A 174 2.45 15.04 -23.16
N GLY A 175 2.01 13.77 -23.09
CA GLY A 175 1.13 13.25 -22.06
C GLY A 175 -0.30 12.91 -22.51
N ASP A 176 -0.64 12.95 -23.78
CA ASP A 176 -1.94 12.51 -24.30
C ASP A 176 -2.00 10.97 -24.36
N LEU A 177 -2.30 10.36 -23.21
CA LEU A 177 -2.38 8.91 -23.01
C LEU A 177 -3.82 8.39 -22.91
N ASP A 178 -4.80 9.25 -22.89
CA ASP A 178 -6.20 8.91 -22.58
C ASP A 178 -6.73 7.78 -23.45
N LYS A 179 -6.50 7.82 -24.74
CA LYS A 179 -6.91 6.80 -25.70
C LYS A 179 -6.39 5.40 -25.36
N PHE A 180 -5.13 5.32 -24.93
CA PHE A 180 -4.50 4.05 -24.54
C PHE A 180 -5.02 3.55 -23.21
N ILE A 181 -5.13 4.43 -22.22
CA ILE A 181 -5.60 4.11 -20.89
C ILE A 181 -7.07 3.64 -20.91
N GLU A 182 -7.93 4.36 -21.63
CA GLU A 182 -9.34 3.97 -21.78
C GLU A 182 -9.50 2.61 -22.47
N ALA A 183 -8.73 2.34 -23.51
CA ALA A 183 -8.76 1.05 -24.19
C ALA A 183 -8.29 -0.08 -23.27
N SER A 184 -7.25 0.14 -22.49
CA SER A 184 -6.73 -0.83 -21.52
C SER A 184 -7.74 -1.12 -20.40
N LEU A 185 -8.40 -0.08 -19.86
CA LEU A 185 -9.44 -0.25 -18.84
C LEU A 185 -10.67 -0.98 -19.39
N LYS A 186 -11.09 -0.69 -20.63
CA LYS A 186 -12.19 -1.40 -21.30
C LYS A 186 -11.86 -2.87 -21.56
N ALA A 187 -10.59 -3.18 -21.79
CA ALA A 187 -10.10 -4.55 -21.95
C ALA A 187 -9.96 -5.32 -20.62
N GLY A 188 -10.17 -4.66 -19.48
CA GLY A 188 -10.09 -5.28 -18.15
C GLY A 188 -8.65 -5.45 -17.63
N LEU A 189 -7.69 -4.68 -18.17
CA LEU A 189 -6.29 -4.70 -17.77
C LEU A 189 -6.01 -3.83 -16.53
#